data_1f4df3405dd24bff1fdd2cee59f8cbb7
#
_entry.id   1f4df3405dd24bff1fdd2cee59f8cbb7
#
_cell.length_a   1.000
_cell.length_b   1.000
_cell.length_c   1.000
_cell.angle_alpha   90.00
_cell.angle_beta   90.00
_cell.angle_gamma   90.00
#
_symmetry.space_group_name_H-M   'P 1'
#
loop_
_entity.id
_entity.type
_entity.pdbx_description
1 polymer ?
#
loop_
_entity_poly.entity_id
_entity_poly.type
_entity_poly.pdbx_seq_one_letter_code
_entity_poly.pdbx_strand_id
1 'polypeptide(L)'
;MILEYIWLDGYEPQSLRSKTKIISKTLEMVHPKEWSFDGSSTKQAEGTDSDCILKPMTSYHDPFRGDINELVLCEVMDKFKNPHKTNTRSILRENMEDYTPCECWFGFEQEYVLTQFG
;
A
#
# COMPACT_ATOMS: atom_id res chain seq x y z
N MET A 1 -13.87 3.92 12.87
CA MET A 1 -12.78 3.10 12.30
C MET A 1 -12.02 3.92 11.28
N ILE A 2 -10.71 3.85 11.33
CA ILE A 2 -9.80 4.50 10.37
C ILE A 2 -9.10 3.40 9.59
N LEU A 3 -9.10 3.51 8.26
CA LEU A 3 -8.30 2.69 7.36
C LEU A 3 -7.24 3.59 6.73
N GLU A 4 -5.97 3.31 6.97
CA GLU A 4 -4.86 4.00 6.33
C GLU A 4 -4.37 3.16 5.16
N TYR A 5 -4.71 3.55 3.94
CA TYR A 5 -4.28 2.91 2.71
C TYR A 5 -2.85 3.33 2.39
N ILE A 6 -1.94 2.37 2.26
CA ILE A 6 -0.51 2.61 2.09
C ILE A 6 -0.04 1.95 0.79
N TRP A 7 0.72 2.68 -0.02
CA TRP A 7 1.29 2.20 -1.28
C TRP A 7 2.66 2.82 -1.57
N LEU A 8 3.36 2.28 -2.56
CA LEU A 8 4.59 2.85 -3.09
C LEU A 8 4.30 3.77 -4.27
N ASP A 9 4.91 4.95 -4.29
CA ASP A 9 4.76 5.91 -5.39
C ASP A 9 5.59 5.54 -6.64
N GLY A 10 5.60 6.41 -7.64
CA GLY A 10 6.33 6.23 -8.89
C GLY A 10 7.67 6.96 -8.97
N TYR A 11 8.18 7.48 -7.86
CA TYR A 11 9.51 8.10 -7.81
C TYR A 11 10.62 7.04 -7.71
N GLU A 12 11.85 7.45 -7.97
CA GLU A 12 13.05 6.64 -7.78
C GLU A 12 14.03 7.37 -6.86
N PRO A 13 14.31 6.83 -5.68
CA PRO A 13 13.70 5.61 -5.11
C PRO A 13 12.22 5.81 -4.78
N GLN A 14 11.45 4.71 -4.79
CA GLN A 14 10.06 4.74 -4.40
C GLN A 14 9.90 5.12 -2.92
N SER A 15 8.87 5.89 -2.63
CA SER A 15 8.52 6.29 -1.26
C SER A 15 7.12 5.82 -0.89
N LEU A 16 6.90 5.64 0.40
CA LEU A 16 5.59 5.31 0.93
C LEU A 16 4.65 6.53 0.81
N ARG A 17 3.44 6.26 0.37
CA ARG A 17 2.32 7.20 0.39
C ARG A 17 1.18 6.61 1.19
N SER A 18 0.35 7.48 1.71
CA SER A 18 -0.85 7.04 2.40
C SER A 18 -2.05 7.94 2.14
N LYS A 19 -3.23 7.37 2.37
CA LYS A 19 -4.51 8.04 2.27
C LYS A 19 -5.47 7.47 3.31
N THR A 20 -6.04 8.33 4.12
CA THR A 20 -6.89 7.95 5.25
C THR A 20 -8.35 7.88 4.84
N LYS A 21 -9.02 6.79 5.17
CA LYS A 21 -10.46 6.63 5.06
C LYS A 21 -11.11 6.48 6.42
N ILE A 22 -12.07 7.33 6.71
CA ILE A 22 -12.86 7.26 7.93
C ILE A 22 -14.18 6.55 7.62
N ILE A 23 -14.46 5.49 8.36
CA ILE A 23 -15.68 4.70 8.24
C ILE A 23 -16.49 4.88 9.52
N SER A 24 -17.78 5.20 9.37
CA SER A 24 -18.70 5.25 10.50
C SER A 24 -18.72 3.87 11.20
N LYS A 25 -18.70 3.89 12.53
CA LYS A 25 -18.62 2.68 13.34
C LYS A 25 -19.84 1.79 13.03
N THR A 26 -19.61 0.69 12.34
CA THR A 26 -20.56 -0.41 12.18
C THR A 26 -20.09 -1.56 13.06
N LEU A 27 -21.01 -2.34 13.57
CA LEU A 27 -20.71 -3.54 14.37
C LEU A 27 -20.18 -4.71 13.50
N GLU A 28 -20.14 -4.52 12.18
CA GLU A 28 -19.67 -5.51 11.21
C GLU A 28 -18.20 -5.28 10.88
N MET A 29 -17.45 -6.36 10.69
CA MET A 29 -16.09 -6.30 10.16
C MET A 29 -16.11 -5.67 8.78
N VAL A 30 -15.43 -4.54 8.63
CA VAL A 30 -15.31 -3.85 7.36
C VAL A 30 -14.03 -4.32 6.67
N HIS A 31 -14.19 -5.07 5.59
CA HIS A 31 -13.07 -5.40 4.73
C HIS A 31 -12.68 -4.19 3.88
N PRO A 32 -11.38 -3.81 3.83
CA PRO A 32 -10.92 -2.75 2.95
C PRO A 32 -11.30 -3.03 1.50
N LYS A 33 -11.85 -2.02 0.82
CA LYS A 33 -12.25 -2.09 -0.59
C LYS A 33 -11.29 -1.27 -1.45
N GLU A 34 -11.24 -1.58 -2.75
CA GLU A 34 -10.54 -0.73 -3.72
C GLU A 34 -10.94 0.74 -3.57
N TRP A 35 -9.95 1.61 -3.74
CA TRP A 35 -10.15 3.05 -3.65
C TRP A 35 -9.30 3.79 -4.68
N SER A 36 -9.85 4.79 -5.36
CA SER A 36 -9.12 5.61 -6.33
C SER A 36 -8.29 6.69 -5.66
N PHE A 37 -7.22 7.11 -6.35
CA PHE A 37 -6.43 8.28 -6.00
C PHE A 37 -5.89 8.96 -7.25
N ASP A 38 -5.48 10.23 -7.10
CA ASP A 38 -4.82 10.99 -8.17
C ASP A 38 -3.35 10.60 -8.26
N GLY A 39 -3.01 9.82 -9.28
CA GLY A 39 -1.66 9.35 -9.54
C GLY A 39 -0.69 10.44 -10.02
N SER A 40 -1.19 11.64 -10.40
CA SER A 40 -0.31 12.73 -10.84
C SER A 40 0.56 13.26 -9.70
N SER A 41 0.03 13.29 -8.48
CA SER A 41 0.74 13.72 -7.28
C SER A 41 1.83 12.73 -6.82
N THR A 42 1.81 11.51 -7.34
CA THR A 42 2.71 10.41 -6.96
C THR A 42 3.59 9.91 -8.11
N LYS A 43 3.63 10.64 -9.23
CA LYS A 43 4.36 10.28 -10.46
C LYS A 43 3.90 8.92 -11.05
N GLN A 44 2.61 8.60 -10.90
CA GLN A 44 2.01 7.36 -11.39
C GLN A 44 1.01 7.57 -12.54
N ALA A 45 0.61 8.82 -12.80
CA ALA A 45 -0.21 9.18 -13.96
C ALA A 45 0.12 10.58 -14.46
N GLU A 46 -0.34 10.93 -15.65
CA GLU A 46 -0.15 12.25 -16.25
C GLU A 46 -1.46 13.03 -16.33
N GLY A 47 -1.39 14.30 -15.95
CA GLY A 47 -2.33 15.38 -16.20
C GLY A 47 -3.82 15.05 -16.17
N THR A 48 -4.40 14.91 -17.33
CA THR A 48 -5.86 14.85 -17.51
C THR A 48 -6.47 13.45 -17.31
N ASP A 49 -5.65 12.43 -17.14
CA ASP A 49 -6.06 11.03 -16.95
C ASP A 49 -5.27 10.42 -15.79
N SER A 50 -5.53 10.96 -14.61
CA SER A 50 -4.69 10.72 -13.44
C SER A 50 -5.22 9.67 -12.46
N ASP A 51 -6.37 9.06 -12.74
CA ASP A 51 -6.96 8.08 -11.84
C ASP A 51 -6.18 6.77 -11.79
N CYS A 52 -5.69 6.45 -10.61
CA CYS A 52 -5.14 5.15 -10.24
C CYS A 52 -6.00 4.49 -9.16
N ILE A 53 -5.87 3.18 -9.02
CA ILE A 53 -6.64 2.38 -8.07
C ILE A 53 -5.70 1.76 -7.06
N LEU A 54 -6.03 1.91 -5.78
CA LEU A 54 -5.45 1.17 -4.67
C LEU A 54 -6.21 -0.13 -4.48
N LYS A 55 -5.55 -1.24 -4.72
CA LYS A 55 -6.07 -2.58 -4.48
C LYS A 55 -5.53 -3.10 -3.16
N PRO A 56 -6.37 -3.26 -2.11
CA PRO A 56 -5.94 -3.84 -0.85
C PRO A 56 -5.41 -5.25 -1.04
N MET A 57 -4.23 -5.52 -0.47
CA MET A 57 -3.59 -6.84 -0.51
C MET A 57 -3.58 -7.51 0.85
N THR A 58 -3.33 -6.72 1.89
CA THR A 58 -3.35 -7.19 3.28
C THR A 58 -3.62 -6.02 4.21
N SER A 59 -4.13 -6.30 5.40
CA SER A 59 -4.30 -5.29 6.44
C SER A 59 -3.73 -5.78 7.77
N TYR A 60 -3.30 -4.82 8.58
CA TYR A 60 -2.76 -5.03 9.91
C TYR A 60 -3.39 -4.05 10.87
N HIS A 61 -3.50 -4.48 12.11
CA HIS A 61 -3.91 -3.59 13.20
C HIS A 61 -2.98 -2.36 13.26
N ASP A 62 -3.56 -1.16 13.40
CA ASP A 62 -2.76 0.07 13.49
C ASP A 62 -2.18 0.21 14.91
N PRO A 63 -0.86 0.05 15.09
CA PRO A 63 -0.25 0.10 16.41
C PRO A 63 -0.20 1.51 17.01
N PHE A 64 -0.38 2.56 16.18
CA PHE A 64 -0.32 3.95 16.62
C PHE A 64 -1.68 4.48 17.08
N ARG A 65 -2.74 4.11 16.35
CA ARG A 65 -4.10 4.56 16.66
C ARG A 65 -4.86 3.54 17.52
N GLY A 66 -4.39 2.29 17.54
CA GLY A 66 -5.01 1.21 18.32
C GLY A 66 -6.46 0.91 17.93
N ASP A 67 -7.18 0.25 18.83
CA ASP A 67 -8.60 -0.10 18.68
C ASP A 67 -8.88 -0.89 17.38
N ILE A 68 -9.91 -0.52 16.63
CA ILE A 68 -10.36 -1.18 15.39
C ILE A 68 -9.71 -0.59 14.11
N ASN A 69 -8.69 0.27 14.25
CA ASN A 69 -8.07 0.94 13.12
C ASN A 69 -7.05 0.03 12.42
N GLU A 70 -6.93 0.15 11.10
CA GLU A 70 -6.08 -0.72 10.28
C GLU A 70 -5.16 0.05 9.34
N LEU A 71 -3.96 -0.49 9.15
CA LEU A 71 -3.03 -0.16 8.08
C LEU A 71 -3.28 -1.12 6.93
N VAL A 72 -3.65 -0.60 5.77
CA VAL A 72 -4.03 -1.38 4.59
C VAL A 72 -2.94 -1.26 3.54
N LEU A 73 -2.16 -2.32 3.33
CA LEU A 73 -1.15 -2.33 2.28
C LEU A 73 -1.77 -2.63 0.92
N CYS A 74 -1.47 -1.78 -0.06
CA CYS A 74 -2.10 -1.80 -1.36
C CYS A 74 -1.10 -2.01 -2.50
N GLU A 75 -1.57 -2.65 -3.56
CA GLU A 75 -1.01 -2.56 -4.89
C GLU A 75 -1.63 -1.39 -5.65
N VAL A 76 -0.82 -0.78 -6.55
CA VAL A 76 -1.32 0.25 -7.46
C VAL A 76 -1.71 -0.40 -8.78
N MET A 77 -2.94 -0.12 -9.21
CA MET A 77 -3.48 -0.53 -10.49
C MET A 77 -3.76 0.71 -11.35
N ASP A 78 -3.74 0.54 -12.66
CA ASP A 78 -4.24 1.56 -13.59
C ASP A 78 -5.78 1.63 -13.54
N LYS A 79 -6.36 2.59 -14.25
CA LYS A 79 -7.82 2.76 -14.34
C LYS A 79 -8.57 1.57 -14.94
N PHE A 80 -7.87 0.69 -15.66
CA PHE A 80 -8.42 -0.53 -16.26
C PHE A 80 -8.25 -1.75 -15.36
N LYS A 81 -7.70 -1.54 -14.14
CA LYS A 81 -7.41 -2.59 -13.15
C LYS A 81 -6.27 -3.53 -13.56
N ASN A 82 -5.39 -3.12 -14.45
CA ASN A 82 -4.13 -3.81 -14.67
C ASN A 82 -3.08 -3.33 -13.66
N PRO A 83 -2.10 -4.17 -13.28
CA PRO A 83 -0.99 -3.71 -12.46
C PRO A 83 -0.31 -2.49 -13.09
N HIS A 84 -0.17 -1.42 -12.31
CA HIS A 84 0.50 -0.23 -12.78
C HIS A 84 2.00 -0.51 -13.02
N LYS A 85 2.64 0.14 -13.99
CA LYS A 85 4.06 -0.05 -14.31
C LYS A 85 5.04 0.14 -13.13
N THR A 86 4.61 0.87 -12.10
CA THR A 86 5.39 1.06 -10.85
C THR A 86 5.04 0.06 -9.75
N ASN A 87 4.18 -0.92 -10.04
CA ASN A 87 3.73 -1.91 -9.08
C ASN A 87 4.72 -3.08 -8.97
N THR A 88 5.80 -2.85 -8.23
CA THR A 88 6.84 -3.87 -8.00
C THR A 88 6.32 -5.08 -7.22
N ARG A 89 5.26 -4.91 -6.42
CA ARG A 89 4.65 -5.99 -5.65
C ARG A 89 3.98 -7.04 -6.54
N SER A 90 3.30 -6.63 -7.61
CA SER A 90 2.68 -7.59 -8.55
C SER A 90 3.74 -8.43 -9.25
N ILE A 91 4.84 -7.81 -9.67
CA ILE A 91 5.98 -8.51 -10.28
C ILE A 91 6.57 -9.53 -9.29
N LEU A 92 6.77 -9.12 -8.04
CA LEU A 92 7.26 -10.03 -7.01
C LEU A 92 6.30 -11.21 -6.78
N ARG A 93 4.99 -10.94 -6.70
CA ARG A 93 3.99 -12.00 -6.50
C ARG A 93 4.02 -13.02 -7.64
N GLU A 94 4.02 -12.56 -8.89
CA GLU A 94 4.10 -13.43 -10.07
C GLU A 94 5.36 -14.30 -10.05
N ASN A 95 6.51 -13.70 -9.76
CA ASN A 95 7.76 -14.44 -9.65
C ASN A 95 7.74 -15.45 -8.49
N MET A 96 7.14 -15.10 -7.36
CA MET A 96 7.08 -15.99 -6.18
C MET A 96 6.17 -17.20 -6.38
N GLU A 97 5.21 -17.18 -7.29
CA GLU A 97 4.39 -18.34 -7.62
C GLU A 97 5.25 -19.52 -8.09
N ASP A 98 6.28 -19.26 -8.88
CA ASP A 98 7.22 -20.27 -9.37
C ASP A 98 8.13 -20.82 -8.25
N TYR A 99 8.35 -20.06 -7.19
CA TYR A 99 9.25 -20.40 -6.06
C TYR A 99 8.51 -20.92 -4.82
N THR A 100 7.19 -20.99 -4.84
CA THR A 100 6.39 -21.50 -3.71
C THR A 100 6.88 -22.88 -3.20
N PRO A 101 7.28 -23.83 -4.06
CA PRO A 101 7.79 -25.12 -3.60
C PRO A 101 9.14 -25.05 -2.86
N CYS A 102 9.84 -23.93 -2.96
CA CYS A 102 11.18 -23.76 -2.35
C CYS A 102 11.14 -23.35 -0.89
N GLU A 103 9.96 -23.03 -0.32
CA GLU A 103 9.78 -22.58 1.07
C GLU A 103 10.79 -21.48 1.46
N CYS A 104 10.91 -20.43 0.63
CA CYS A 104 11.89 -19.36 0.82
C CYS A 104 11.67 -18.60 2.14
N TRP A 105 12.76 -18.37 2.86
CA TRP A 105 12.77 -17.58 4.09
C TRP A 105 13.38 -16.21 3.84
N PHE A 106 12.77 -15.16 4.39
CA PHE A 106 13.24 -13.78 4.27
C PHE A 106 13.34 -13.16 5.66
N GLY A 107 14.41 -12.40 5.89
CA GLY A 107 14.59 -11.59 7.08
C GLY A 107 14.76 -10.12 6.71
N PHE A 108 14.27 -9.22 7.56
CA PHE A 108 14.44 -7.79 7.42
C PHE A 108 15.08 -7.23 8.68
N GLU A 109 16.08 -6.36 8.50
CA GLU A 109 16.71 -5.64 9.59
C GLU A 109 16.44 -4.15 9.38
N GLN A 110 15.92 -3.48 10.43
CA GLN A 110 15.72 -2.04 10.44
C GLN A 110 16.84 -1.39 11.21
N GLU A 111 17.71 -0.67 10.53
CA GLU A 111 18.82 0.06 11.14
C GLU A 111 18.51 1.56 11.23
N TYR A 112 18.81 2.16 12.38
CA TYR A 112 18.67 3.59 12.59
C TYR A 112 19.63 4.10 13.67
N VAL A 113 19.93 5.39 13.61
CA VAL A 113 20.77 6.05 14.61
C VAL A 113 19.91 7.05 15.38
N LEU A 114 19.94 6.92 16.71
CA LEU A 114 19.34 7.94 17.58
C LEU A 114 20.26 9.16 17.64
N THR A 115 19.74 10.32 17.30
CA THR A 115 20.45 11.59 17.41
C THR A 115 19.78 12.49 18.45
N GLN A 116 20.57 13.22 19.22
CA GLN A 116 20.09 14.26 20.10
C GLN A 116 20.46 15.61 19.48
N PHE A 117 19.44 16.44 19.26
CA PHE A 117 19.68 17.84 18.90
C PHE A 117 20.21 18.58 20.12
N GLY A 118 21.42 19.11 20.01
CA GLY A 118 22.04 19.97 20.99
C GLY A 118 21.59 21.42 20.87
#